data_f1126599cf69dc381e67b4d06f15a215
#
_entry.id   f1126599cf69dc381e67b4d06f15a215
#
_cell.length_a   1.000
_cell.length_b   1.000
_cell.length_c   1.000
_cell.angle_alpha   90.00
_cell.angle_beta   90.00
_cell.angle_gamma   90.00
#
_symmetry.space_group_name_H-M   'P 1'
#
loop_
_entity.id
_entity.type
_entity.pdbx_description
1 polymer ?
#
loop_
_entity_poly.entity_id
_entity_poly.type
_entity_poly.pdbx_seq_one_letter_code
_entity_poly.pdbx_strand_id
1 'polypeptide(L)'
;MKLLSEYFQEAKTGKWAIGHFNFSTADQLRAIVEAATELSVPVMAATSEGEAEFVGREQAGALVKSYQKEGYVGFLNADHHKSWETAKAAVDAGYDSVLIDASKLPYEENVALTKRVVDYAREVAKSNGGEITVEGELGYLKGSSEVQKKIEISKDDYTKPEEAKDFTSRTGIDRLAIVFGNIHGIVTEQEEHLDIETLKSISAV
;
A
#
# COMPACT_ATOMS: atom_id res chain seq x y z
N MET A 1 13.24 4.59 16.07
CA MET A 1 13.10 4.50 14.61
C MET A 1 12.27 5.70 14.16
N LYS A 2 12.55 6.28 12.99
CA LYS A 2 11.70 7.32 12.38
C LYS A 2 10.33 6.73 12.04
N LEU A 3 9.31 7.59 11.93
CA LEU A 3 7.98 7.21 11.47
C LEU A 3 7.99 6.90 9.96
N LEU A 4 7.05 6.09 9.50
CA LEU A 4 6.93 5.77 8.06
C LEU A 4 6.63 7.03 7.23
N SER A 5 5.81 7.94 7.74
CA SER A 5 5.53 9.23 7.10
C SER A 5 6.78 10.11 6.92
N GLU A 6 7.74 10.06 7.85
CA GLU A 6 9.02 10.78 7.69
C GLU A 6 9.82 10.20 6.52
N TYR A 7 9.85 8.88 6.37
CA TYR A 7 10.51 8.24 5.22
C TYR A 7 9.80 8.57 3.89
N PHE A 8 8.47 8.68 3.87
CA PHE A 8 7.76 9.14 2.67
C PHE A 8 8.17 10.56 2.28
N GLN A 9 8.33 11.47 3.24
CA GLN A 9 8.78 12.82 2.95
C GLN A 9 10.24 12.87 2.47
N GLU A 10 11.11 12.07 3.06
CA GLU A 10 12.50 11.93 2.60
C GLU A 10 12.56 11.36 1.18
N ALA A 11 11.80 10.32 0.88
CA ALA A 11 11.70 9.73 -0.44
C ALA A 11 11.21 10.73 -1.49
N LYS A 12 10.14 11.46 -1.17
CA LYS A 12 9.59 12.52 -2.06
C LYS A 12 10.62 13.62 -2.31
N THR A 13 11.30 14.11 -1.29
CA THR A 13 12.31 15.16 -1.39
C THR A 13 13.55 14.67 -2.13
N GLY A 14 14.01 13.46 -1.81
CA GLY A 14 15.18 12.82 -2.40
C GLY A 14 14.94 12.20 -3.77
N LYS A 15 13.68 12.16 -4.24
CA LYS A 15 13.26 11.55 -5.53
C LYS A 15 13.65 10.08 -5.65
N TRP A 16 13.41 9.31 -4.62
CA TRP A 16 13.55 7.85 -4.60
C TRP A 16 12.27 7.19 -4.09
N ALA A 17 12.12 5.90 -4.26
CA ALA A 17 10.95 5.14 -3.84
C ALA A 17 11.30 4.14 -2.74
N ILE A 18 10.37 3.91 -1.80
CA ILE A 18 10.48 2.84 -0.81
C ILE A 18 10.05 1.53 -1.49
N GLY A 19 10.89 0.50 -1.41
CA GLY A 19 10.55 -0.84 -1.89
C GLY A 19 9.44 -1.44 -1.05
N HIS A 20 8.49 -2.14 -1.72
CA HIS A 20 7.36 -2.82 -1.10
C HIS A 20 7.33 -4.28 -1.57
N PHE A 21 7.40 -5.22 -0.64
CA PHE A 21 7.55 -6.64 -0.95
C PHE A 21 6.66 -7.50 -0.06
N ASN A 22 5.85 -8.35 -0.69
CA ASN A 22 5.00 -9.29 0.01
C ASN A 22 5.80 -10.51 0.50
N PHE A 23 5.34 -11.10 1.60
CA PHE A 23 5.91 -12.33 2.14
C PHE A 23 4.81 -13.28 2.63
N SER A 24 5.06 -14.57 2.47
CA SER A 24 4.21 -15.67 2.97
C SER A 24 4.96 -16.56 3.96
N THR A 25 6.26 -16.34 4.16
CA THR A 25 7.08 -17.10 5.09
C THR A 25 8.08 -16.22 5.84
N ALA A 26 8.54 -16.69 7.00
CA ALA A 26 9.57 -15.99 7.77
C ALA A 26 10.89 -15.83 7.00
N ASP A 27 11.24 -16.80 6.15
CA ASP A 27 12.46 -16.74 5.34
C ASP A 27 12.40 -15.66 4.27
N GLN A 28 11.23 -15.48 3.64
CA GLN A 28 11.01 -14.36 2.72
C GLN A 28 11.12 -13.00 3.43
N LEU A 29 10.46 -12.84 4.59
CA LEU A 29 10.59 -11.63 5.38
C LEU A 29 12.04 -11.36 5.77
N ARG A 30 12.77 -12.38 6.21
CA ARG A 30 14.20 -12.27 6.54
C ARG A 30 15.01 -11.76 5.36
N ALA A 31 14.83 -12.35 4.19
CA ALA A 31 15.55 -11.94 2.97
C ALA A 31 15.27 -10.46 2.61
N ILE A 32 13.98 -10.01 2.72
CA ILE A 32 13.58 -8.62 2.49
C ILE A 32 14.32 -7.67 3.45
N VAL A 33 14.30 -8.00 4.74
CA VAL A 33 14.88 -7.15 5.78
C VAL A 33 16.42 -7.12 5.70
N GLU A 34 17.07 -8.26 5.45
CA GLU A 34 18.53 -8.34 5.27
C GLU A 34 18.98 -7.53 4.05
N ALA A 35 18.31 -7.66 2.90
CA ALA A 35 18.62 -6.88 1.70
C ALA A 35 18.45 -5.36 1.93
N ALA A 36 17.37 -4.94 2.59
CA ALA A 36 17.16 -3.53 2.93
C ALA A 36 18.26 -2.99 3.85
N THR A 37 18.70 -3.81 4.81
CA THR A 37 19.78 -3.45 5.74
C THR A 37 21.12 -3.32 5.03
N GLU A 38 21.47 -4.28 4.17
CA GLU A 38 22.69 -4.23 3.38
C GLU A 38 22.76 -2.95 2.53
N LEU A 39 21.61 -2.54 1.96
CA LEU A 39 21.50 -1.32 1.17
C LEU A 39 21.32 -0.05 2.03
N SER A 40 21.11 -0.18 3.33
CA SER A 40 20.84 0.93 4.26
C SER A 40 19.61 1.75 3.85
N VAL A 41 18.53 1.09 3.40
CA VAL A 41 17.27 1.72 2.98
C VAL A 41 16.09 1.22 3.81
N PRO A 42 15.05 2.03 4.00
CA PRO A 42 13.79 1.55 4.56
C PRO A 42 13.06 0.62 3.58
N VAL A 43 12.28 -0.32 4.11
CA VAL A 43 11.47 -1.24 3.30
C VAL A 43 10.08 -1.40 3.90
N MET A 44 9.08 -1.60 3.05
CA MET A 44 7.76 -2.07 3.44
C MET A 44 7.65 -3.56 3.14
N ALA A 45 7.58 -4.37 4.17
CA ALA A 45 7.18 -5.77 4.05
C ALA A 45 5.65 -5.84 4.11
N ALA A 46 5.03 -6.69 3.32
CA ALA A 46 3.59 -6.70 3.20
C ALA A 46 2.98 -8.10 3.21
N THR A 47 1.70 -8.16 3.54
CA THR A 47 0.89 -9.34 3.33
C THR A 47 -0.43 -8.94 2.67
N SER A 48 -0.78 -9.61 1.58
CA SER A 48 -2.14 -9.61 1.05
C SER A 48 -3.11 -10.31 2.01
N GLU A 49 -4.42 -10.22 1.77
CA GLU A 49 -5.41 -10.92 2.60
C GLU A 49 -5.10 -12.43 2.72
N GLY A 50 -4.79 -13.10 1.59
CA GLY A 50 -4.47 -14.53 1.60
C GLY A 50 -3.16 -14.87 2.30
N GLU A 51 -2.11 -14.05 2.14
CA GLU A 51 -0.85 -14.21 2.86
C GLU A 51 -1.04 -13.97 4.36
N ALA A 52 -1.82 -12.95 4.74
CA ALA A 52 -2.14 -12.65 6.13
C ALA A 52 -2.97 -13.78 6.80
N GLU A 53 -3.82 -14.47 6.04
CA GLU A 53 -4.52 -15.67 6.53
C GLU A 53 -3.57 -16.85 6.70
N PHE A 54 -2.62 -17.03 5.77
CA PHE A 54 -1.66 -18.12 5.81
C PHE A 54 -0.62 -17.97 6.92
N VAL A 55 -0.01 -16.78 7.03
CA VAL A 55 1.03 -16.48 8.05
C VAL A 55 0.43 -16.26 9.43
N GLY A 56 -0.77 -15.70 9.49
CA GLY A 56 -1.38 -15.11 10.68
C GLY A 56 -1.03 -13.62 10.81
N ARG A 57 -2.04 -12.77 10.97
CA ARG A 57 -1.84 -11.30 11.06
C ARG A 57 -1.00 -10.90 12.28
N GLU A 58 -1.32 -11.45 13.43
CA GLU A 58 -0.57 -11.20 14.67
C GLU A 58 0.88 -11.73 14.58
N GLN A 59 1.07 -12.88 13.93
CA GLN A 59 2.38 -13.48 13.72
C GLN A 59 3.24 -12.61 12.79
N ALA A 60 2.66 -12.09 11.69
CA ALA A 60 3.33 -11.16 10.80
C ALA A 60 3.75 -9.88 11.55
N GLY A 61 2.84 -9.31 12.32
CA GLY A 61 3.12 -8.14 13.18
C GLY A 61 4.24 -8.41 14.18
N ALA A 62 4.20 -9.54 14.87
CA ALA A 62 5.22 -9.92 15.84
C ALA A 62 6.60 -10.13 15.20
N LEU A 63 6.66 -10.76 14.03
CA LEU A 63 7.90 -10.97 13.27
C LEU A 63 8.54 -9.64 12.86
N VAL A 64 7.79 -8.73 12.23
CA VAL A 64 8.31 -7.43 11.82
C VAL A 64 8.77 -6.61 13.03
N LYS A 65 7.97 -6.58 14.11
CA LYS A 65 8.36 -5.90 15.35
C LYS A 65 9.62 -6.50 15.99
N SER A 66 9.88 -7.80 15.83
CA SER A 66 11.12 -8.41 16.29
C SER A 66 12.32 -7.84 15.54
N TYR A 67 12.26 -7.76 14.22
CA TYR A 67 13.31 -7.15 13.41
C TYR A 67 13.49 -5.65 13.72
N GLN A 68 12.41 -4.91 13.91
CA GLN A 68 12.49 -3.48 14.31
C GLN A 68 13.25 -3.30 15.62
N LYS A 69 13.05 -4.18 16.61
CA LYS A 69 13.81 -4.17 17.89
C LYS A 69 15.29 -4.45 17.71
N GLU A 70 15.67 -5.17 16.68
CA GLU A 70 17.07 -5.44 16.32
C GLU A 70 17.70 -4.29 15.53
N GLY A 71 16.92 -3.23 15.21
CA GLY A 71 17.40 -2.03 14.53
C GLY A 71 17.13 -2.01 13.02
N TYR A 72 16.43 -2.99 12.49
CA TYR A 72 16.04 -3.01 11.08
C TYR A 72 14.94 -1.98 10.78
N VAL A 73 15.06 -1.31 9.63
CA VAL A 73 14.08 -0.28 9.20
C VAL A 73 13.09 -0.91 8.22
N GLY A 74 12.20 -1.74 8.77
CA GLY A 74 11.10 -2.37 8.04
C GLY A 74 9.75 -2.00 8.64
N PHE A 75 8.75 -1.79 7.78
CA PHE A 75 7.38 -1.48 8.14
C PHE A 75 6.45 -2.54 7.57
N LEU A 76 5.39 -2.90 8.31
CA LEU A 76 4.42 -3.90 7.87
C LEU A 76 3.21 -3.22 7.22
N ASN A 77 2.91 -3.59 5.98
CA ASN A 77 1.75 -3.10 5.24
C ASN A 77 0.71 -4.22 5.00
N ALA A 78 -0.54 -3.89 5.18
CA ALA A 78 -1.67 -4.73 4.75
C ALA A 78 -1.97 -4.39 3.28
N ASP A 79 -1.65 -5.31 2.38
CA ASP A 79 -1.69 -5.11 0.94
C ASP A 79 -3.04 -5.53 0.36
N HIS A 80 -3.71 -4.63 -0.36
CA HIS A 80 -5.03 -4.82 -0.99
C HIS A 80 -6.10 -5.46 -0.10
N HIS A 81 -6.33 -4.89 1.09
CA HIS A 81 -7.46 -5.28 1.93
C HIS A 81 -8.77 -4.68 1.39
N LYS A 82 -9.80 -5.52 1.17
CA LYS A 82 -10.99 -5.15 0.38
C LYS A 82 -12.23 -4.84 1.22
N SER A 83 -12.14 -4.98 2.53
CA SER A 83 -13.26 -4.77 3.42
C SER A 83 -12.85 -4.03 4.69
N TRP A 84 -13.85 -3.46 5.35
CA TRP A 84 -13.66 -2.90 6.69
C TRP A 84 -13.11 -3.92 7.68
N GLU A 85 -13.62 -5.14 7.65
CA GLU A 85 -13.29 -6.20 8.59
C GLU A 85 -11.82 -6.60 8.48
N THR A 86 -11.33 -6.76 7.25
CA THR A 86 -9.94 -7.17 7.00
C THR A 86 -8.95 -6.03 7.27
N ALA A 87 -9.28 -4.79 6.87
CA ALA A 87 -8.47 -3.61 7.17
C ALA A 87 -8.39 -3.34 8.68
N LYS A 88 -9.54 -3.41 9.37
CA LYS A 88 -9.59 -3.29 10.84
C LYS A 88 -8.73 -4.35 11.53
N ALA A 89 -8.84 -5.61 11.10
CA ALA A 89 -8.07 -6.70 11.69
C ALA A 89 -6.54 -6.50 11.50
N ALA A 90 -6.10 -5.91 10.40
CA ALA A 90 -4.69 -5.56 10.20
C ALA A 90 -4.25 -4.43 11.15
N VAL A 91 -5.05 -3.38 11.30
CA VAL A 91 -4.79 -2.30 12.27
C VAL A 91 -4.68 -2.86 13.68
N ASP A 92 -5.62 -3.72 14.09
CA ASP A 92 -5.65 -4.34 15.43
C ASP A 92 -4.43 -5.26 15.67
N ALA A 93 -3.96 -5.94 14.62
CA ALA A 93 -2.76 -6.78 14.67
C ALA A 93 -1.44 -5.98 14.70
N GLY A 94 -1.50 -4.64 14.63
CA GLY A 94 -0.36 -3.74 14.75
C GLY A 94 0.45 -3.58 13.47
N TYR A 95 -0.22 -3.59 12.33
CA TYR A 95 0.37 -3.18 11.07
C TYR A 95 0.69 -1.68 11.08
N ASP A 96 1.80 -1.29 10.45
CA ASP A 96 2.26 0.10 10.37
C ASP A 96 1.54 0.88 9.26
N SER A 97 0.97 0.15 8.29
CA SER A 97 0.28 0.70 7.13
C SER A 97 -0.83 -0.23 6.64
N VAL A 98 -1.88 0.34 6.05
CA VAL A 98 -2.99 -0.41 5.44
C VAL A 98 -3.33 0.20 4.08
N LEU A 99 -3.36 -0.63 3.03
CA LEU A 99 -4.00 -0.30 1.76
C LEU A 99 -5.42 -0.83 1.78
N ILE A 100 -6.40 0.08 1.75
CA ILE A 100 -7.80 -0.27 1.53
C ILE A 100 -8.13 -0.17 0.04
N ASP A 101 -8.30 -1.32 -0.60
CA ASP A 101 -8.67 -1.43 -2.01
C ASP A 101 -10.19 -1.55 -2.17
N ALA A 102 -10.83 -0.40 -2.24
CA ALA A 102 -12.25 -0.29 -2.53
C ALA A 102 -12.52 0.18 -3.99
N SER A 103 -11.53 0.04 -4.87
CA SER A 103 -11.58 0.51 -6.26
C SER A 103 -12.70 -0.11 -7.11
N LYS A 104 -13.22 -1.28 -6.71
CA LYS A 104 -14.36 -1.95 -7.36
C LYS A 104 -15.73 -1.42 -6.94
N LEU A 105 -15.79 -0.64 -5.86
CA LEU A 105 -17.03 -0.05 -5.39
C LEU A 105 -17.34 1.24 -6.16
N PRO A 106 -18.61 1.68 -6.17
CA PRO A 106 -18.95 3.03 -6.60
C PRO A 106 -18.14 4.08 -5.85
N TYR A 107 -17.77 5.18 -6.52
CA TYR A 107 -16.86 6.20 -5.99
C TYR A 107 -17.22 6.67 -4.57
N GLU A 108 -18.49 6.98 -4.31
CA GLU A 108 -18.94 7.44 -2.98
C GLU A 108 -18.81 6.36 -1.90
N GLU A 109 -18.98 5.09 -2.26
CA GLU A 109 -18.79 3.96 -1.35
C GLU A 109 -17.29 3.74 -1.07
N ASN A 110 -16.43 3.89 -2.08
CA ASN A 110 -14.98 3.87 -1.91
C ASN A 110 -14.53 4.99 -0.94
N VAL A 111 -14.98 6.23 -1.18
CA VAL A 111 -14.69 7.36 -0.28
C VAL A 111 -15.14 7.06 1.16
N ALA A 112 -16.36 6.57 1.33
CA ALA A 112 -16.92 6.29 2.67
C ALA A 112 -16.15 5.18 3.40
N LEU A 113 -15.82 4.09 2.70
CA LEU A 113 -15.06 2.97 3.29
C LEU A 113 -13.63 3.39 3.62
N THR A 114 -12.94 4.03 2.68
CA THR A 114 -11.57 4.51 2.87
C THR A 114 -11.50 5.49 4.05
N LYS A 115 -12.40 6.46 4.11
CA LYS A 115 -12.46 7.40 5.24
C LYS A 115 -12.67 6.69 6.58
N ARG A 116 -13.56 5.72 6.62
CA ARG A 116 -13.80 4.93 7.84
C ARG A 116 -12.53 4.22 8.32
N VAL A 117 -11.74 3.66 7.40
CA VAL A 117 -10.45 3.02 7.72
C VAL A 117 -9.44 4.05 8.23
N VAL A 118 -9.36 5.23 7.58
CA VAL A 118 -8.49 6.34 8.02
C VAL A 118 -8.85 6.77 9.44
N ASP A 119 -10.12 7.04 9.71
CA ASP A 119 -10.57 7.52 11.02
C ASP A 119 -10.19 6.50 12.12
N TYR A 120 -10.40 5.21 11.86
CA TYR A 120 -10.04 4.14 12.79
C TYR A 120 -8.53 4.00 12.98
N ALA A 121 -7.75 4.02 11.91
CA ALA A 121 -6.29 3.96 12.00
C ALA A 121 -5.72 5.14 12.83
N ARG A 122 -6.27 6.35 12.66
CA ARG A 122 -5.88 7.53 13.47
C ARG A 122 -6.26 7.38 14.95
N GLU A 123 -7.44 6.83 15.24
CA GLU A 123 -7.87 6.56 16.62
C GLU A 123 -6.93 5.57 17.32
N VAL A 124 -6.64 4.44 16.67
CA VAL A 124 -5.73 3.42 17.20
C VAL A 124 -4.31 3.96 17.34
N ALA A 125 -3.79 4.65 16.33
CA ALA A 125 -2.46 5.27 16.37
C ALA A 125 -2.33 6.24 17.55
N LYS A 126 -3.34 7.09 17.76
CA LYS A 126 -3.37 8.04 18.90
C LYS A 126 -3.36 7.32 20.24
N SER A 127 -4.10 6.22 20.39
CA SER A 127 -4.16 5.46 21.64
C SER A 127 -2.83 4.76 21.98
N ASN A 128 -2.10 4.34 20.94
CA ASN A 128 -0.82 3.63 21.08
C ASN A 128 0.41 4.54 21.08
N GLY A 129 0.22 5.85 20.85
CA GLY A 129 1.31 6.83 20.78
C GLY A 129 2.22 6.65 19.56
N GLY A 130 1.69 6.09 18.46
CA GLY A 130 2.40 5.79 17.23
C GLY A 130 1.73 6.38 15.99
N GLU A 131 2.03 5.79 14.84
CA GLU A 131 1.46 6.14 13.55
C GLU A 131 0.95 4.88 12.84
N ILE A 132 -0.15 4.99 12.13
CA ILE A 132 -0.62 4.00 11.16
C ILE A 132 -1.00 4.77 9.90
N THR A 133 -0.27 4.55 8.82
CA THR A 133 -0.55 5.19 7.53
C THR A 133 -1.62 4.43 6.77
N VAL A 134 -2.44 5.15 5.99
CA VAL A 134 -3.47 4.56 5.15
C VAL A 134 -3.26 4.94 3.70
N GLU A 135 -3.32 3.95 2.84
CA GLU A 135 -3.35 4.10 1.39
C GLU A 135 -4.75 3.77 0.89
N GLY A 136 -5.27 4.61 0.01
CA GLY A 136 -6.50 4.34 -0.74
C GLY A 136 -6.17 4.00 -2.19
N GLU A 137 -7.11 3.39 -2.90
CA GLU A 137 -6.96 3.07 -4.32
C GLU A 137 -8.06 3.73 -5.15
N LEU A 138 -7.66 4.38 -6.25
CA LEU A 138 -8.55 5.05 -7.17
C LEU A 138 -8.25 4.65 -8.62
N GLY A 139 -9.29 4.20 -9.32
CA GLY A 139 -9.19 3.52 -10.59
C GLY A 139 -9.05 2.01 -10.36
N TYR A 140 -9.58 1.22 -11.29
CA TYR A 140 -9.50 -0.23 -11.19
C TYR A 140 -8.25 -0.74 -11.91
N LEU A 141 -7.25 -1.15 -11.16
CA LEU A 141 -6.05 -1.78 -11.70
C LEU A 141 -6.42 -3.15 -12.28
N LYS A 142 -6.44 -3.25 -13.60
CA LYS A 142 -6.78 -4.48 -14.31
C LYS A 142 -5.67 -5.52 -14.20
N GLY A 143 -6.06 -6.78 -14.07
CA GLY A 143 -5.18 -7.93 -13.96
C GLY A 143 -5.33 -8.68 -12.65
N SER A 144 -4.40 -9.59 -12.40
CA SER A 144 -4.32 -10.40 -11.19
C SER A 144 -2.84 -10.78 -10.96
N SER A 145 -2.49 -11.21 -9.76
CA SER A 145 -1.13 -11.70 -9.41
C SER A 145 -0.81 -13.04 -10.10
N GLU A 146 -0.91 -13.06 -11.42
CA GLU A 146 -0.74 -14.23 -12.29
C GLU A 146 0.05 -13.84 -13.55
N VAL A 147 0.52 -14.86 -14.28
CA VAL A 147 1.06 -14.69 -15.63
C VAL A 147 -0.12 -14.67 -16.61
N GLN A 148 -0.31 -13.56 -17.30
CA GLN A 148 -1.41 -13.30 -18.22
C GLN A 148 -0.86 -13.04 -19.61
N LYS A 149 -1.67 -13.29 -20.67
CA LYS A 149 -1.22 -13.04 -22.03
C LYS A 149 -1.28 -11.56 -22.38
N LYS A 150 -2.46 -10.97 -22.21
CA LYS A 150 -2.75 -9.58 -22.57
C LYS A 150 -3.86 -9.03 -21.68
N ILE A 151 -3.77 -7.75 -21.34
CA ILE A 151 -4.81 -7.01 -20.62
C ILE A 151 -5.10 -5.72 -21.40
N GLU A 152 -6.35 -5.53 -21.79
CA GLU A 152 -6.75 -4.30 -22.49
C GLU A 152 -6.92 -3.16 -21.49
N ILE A 153 -6.08 -2.14 -21.64
CA ILE A 153 -6.15 -0.88 -20.88
C ILE A 153 -6.41 0.25 -21.87
N SER A 154 -7.29 1.16 -21.49
CA SER A 154 -7.56 2.39 -22.20
C SER A 154 -7.32 3.61 -21.28
N LYS A 155 -7.23 4.80 -21.87
CA LYS A 155 -7.13 6.04 -21.06
C LYS A 155 -8.35 6.32 -20.19
N ASP A 156 -9.48 5.70 -20.49
CA ASP A 156 -10.70 5.81 -19.66
C ASP A 156 -10.56 5.05 -18.33
N ASP A 157 -9.62 4.10 -18.25
CA ASP A 157 -9.30 3.35 -17.04
C ASP A 157 -8.36 4.15 -16.08
N TYR A 158 -7.75 5.24 -16.58
CA TYR A 158 -6.78 6.01 -15.81
C TYR A 158 -7.46 6.83 -14.72
N THR A 159 -6.77 6.94 -13.60
CA THR A 159 -7.17 7.85 -12.52
C THR A 159 -7.12 9.30 -13.02
N LYS A 160 -8.16 10.07 -12.72
CA LYS A 160 -8.23 11.49 -13.13
C LYS A 160 -7.73 12.41 -12.01
N PRO A 161 -6.97 13.46 -12.33
CA PRO A 161 -6.42 14.38 -11.32
C PRO A 161 -7.50 14.99 -10.41
N GLU A 162 -8.65 15.37 -10.96
CA GLU A 162 -9.75 15.95 -10.20
C GLU A 162 -10.37 14.96 -9.21
N GLU A 163 -10.53 13.69 -9.62
CA GLU A 163 -11.00 12.61 -8.76
C GLU A 163 -9.98 12.30 -7.66
N ALA A 164 -8.67 12.29 -7.99
CA ALA A 164 -7.60 12.09 -7.02
C ALA A 164 -7.58 13.18 -5.96
N LYS A 165 -7.73 14.45 -6.36
CA LYS A 165 -7.81 15.60 -5.45
C LYS A 165 -9.03 15.52 -4.53
N ASP A 166 -10.21 15.25 -5.06
CA ASP A 166 -11.44 15.13 -4.27
C ASP A 166 -11.32 13.97 -3.29
N PHE A 167 -10.87 12.79 -3.77
CA PHE A 167 -10.71 11.59 -2.97
C PHE A 167 -9.75 11.79 -1.80
N THR A 168 -8.54 12.30 -2.05
CA THR A 168 -7.53 12.54 -1.00
C THR A 168 -8.01 13.55 0.03
N SER A 169 -8.66 14.63 -0.43
CA SER A 169 -9.22 15.69 0.43
C SER A 169 -10.33 15.16 1.35
N ARG A 170 -11.20 14.28 0.84
CA ARG A 170 -12.35 13.75 1.58
C ARG A 170 -12.01 12.60 2.51
N THR A 171 -11.04 11.78 2.14
CA THR A 171 -10.64 10.59 2.89
C THR A 171 -9.56 10.87 3.92
N GLY A 172 -8.62 11.78 3.62
CA GLY A 172 -7.48 12.08 4.48
C GLY A 172 -6.43 10.97 4.50
N ILE A 173 -6.30 10.21 3.41
CA ILE A 173 -5.26 9.19 3.23
C ILE A 173 -3.85 9.79 3.17
N ASP A 174 -2.84 8.98 3.43
CA ASP A 174 -1.42 9.35 3.36
C ASP A 174 -0.82 9.06 1.99
N ARG A 175 -1.35 8.06 1.28
CA ARG A 175 -0.91 7.64 -0.06
C ARG A 175 -2.12 7.28 -0.91
N LEU A 176 -1.96 7.41 -2.22
CA LEU A 176 -2.95 7.03 -3.20
C LEU A 176 -2.34 6.10 -4.25
N ALA A 177 -2.87 4.90 -4.37
CA ALA A 177 -2.61 4.02 -5.50
C ALA A 177 -3.46 4.46 -6.70
N ILE A 178 -2.83 4.59 -7.87
CA ILE A 178 -3.45 5.13 -9.08
C ILE A 178 -3.21 4.24 -10.29
N VAL A 179 -4.09 4.36 -11.29
CA VAL A 179 -3.93 3.74 -12.60
C VAL A 179 -3.49 4.80 -13.61
N PHE A 180 -2.34 4.56 -14.26
CA PHE A 180 -1.78 5.44 -15.29
C PHE A 180 -1.06 4.67 -16.41
N GLY A 181 -1.59 3.45 -16.73
CA GLY A 181 -1.04 2.52 -17.72
C GLY A 181 -0.43 1.27 -17.10
N ASN A 182 -0.25 1.25 -15.79
CA ASN A 182 0.18 0.08 -15.04
C ASN A 182 -0.88 -1.03 -15.03
N ILE A 183 -0.43 -2.27 -14.90
CA ILE A 183 -1.24 -3.47 -14.84
C ILE A 183 -0.84 -4.34 -13.65
N HIS A 184 -1.77 -5.14 -13.17
CA HIS A 184 -1.50 -6.07 -12.10
C HIS A 184 -1.05 -7.43 -12.66
N GLY A 185 0.11 -7.90 -12.24
CA GLY A 185 0.69 -9.18 -12.65
C GLY A 185 1.66 -9.07 -13.82
N ILE A 186 1.98 -10.19 -14.43
CA ILE A 186 2.92 -10.29 -15.53
C ILE A 186 2.16 -10.52 -16.83
N VAL A 187 2.40 -9.70 -17.85
CA VAL A 187 1.88 -9.92 -19.20
C VAL A 187 2.99 -10.37 -20.13
N THR A 188 2.69 -11.36 -20.99
CA THR A 188 3.69 -12.00 -21.87
C THR A 188 3.58 -11.59 -23.33
N GLU A 189 2.44 -11.06 -23.77
CA GLU A 189 2.16 -10.69 -25.16
C GLU A 189 1.87 -9.18 -25.33
N GLN A 190 2.28 -8.36 -24.35
CA GLN A 190 2.03 -6.90 -24.31
C GLN A 190 3.17 -6.21 -23.58
N GLU A 191 3.56 -5.04 -24.05
CA GLU A 191 4.42 -4.11 -23.29
C GLU A 191 3.56 -3.21 -22.42
N GLU A 192 3.94 -3.05 -21.15
CA GLU A 192 3.34 -2.08 -20.25
C GLU A 192 3.85 -0.68 -20.59
N HIS A 193 2.94 0.26 -20.72
CA HIS A 193 3.27 1.64 -21.04
C HIS A 193 2.73 2.59 -19.98
N LEU A 194 3.64 3.10 -19.13
CA LEU A 194 3.30 4.04 -18.08
C LEU A 194 3.16 5.46 -18.63
N ASP A 195 2.01 6.07 -18.44
CA ASP A 195 1.74 7.47 -18.78
C ASP A 195 2.25 8.40 -17.66
N ILE A 196 3.53 8.77 -17.78
CA ILE A 196 4.21 9.62 -16.79
C ILE A 196 3.59 11.03 -16.72
N GLU A 197 3.00 11.53 -17.79
CA GLU A 197 2.33 12.84 -17.76
C GLU A 197 1.05 12.80 -16.91
N THR A 198 0.29 11.70 -16.99
CA THR A 198 -0.84 11.46 -16.09
C THR A 198 -0.36 11.40 -14.63
N LEU A 199 0.70 10.64 -14.32
CA LEU A 199 1.28 10.58 -12.97
C LEU A 199 1.68 11.97 -12.46
N LYS A 200 2.36 12.77 -13.27
CA LYS A 200 2.75 14.15 -12.91
C LYS A 200 1.55 15.03 -12.63
N SER A 201 0.50 14.94 -13.45
CA SER A 201 -0.72 15.72 -13.28
C SER A 201 -1.44 15.39 -11.98
N ILE A 202 -1.52 14.11 -11.62
CA ILE A 202 -2.09 13.66 -10.35
C ILE A 202 -1.23 14.09 -9.17
N SER A 203 0.10 13.99 -9.29
CA SER A 203 1.02 14.38 -8.22
C SER A 203 1.05 15.89 -7.94
N ALA A 204 0.48 16.70 -8.82
CA ALA A 204 0.45 18.16 -8.70
C ALA A 204 -0.82 18.70 -8.00
N VAL A 205 -1.81 17.86 -7.73
CA VAL A 205 -3.10 18.23 -7.10
C VAL A 205 -3.22 17.74 -5.69
#